data_a35a4438bd000529c5be55d2f2d53d18
#
_entry.id   a35a4438bd000529c5be55d2f2d53d18
#
_cell.length_a   1.000
_cell.length_b   1.000
_cell.length_c   1.000
_cell.angle_alpha   90.00
_cell.angle_beta   90.00
_cell.angle_gamma   90.00
#
_symmetry.space_group_name_H-M   'P 1'
#
loop_
_entity.id
_entity.type
_entity.pdbx_description
1 polymer ?
#
loop_
_entity_poly.entity_id
_entity_poly.type
_entity_poly.pdbx_seq_one_letter_code
_entity_poly.pdbx_strand_id
1 'polypeptide(L)'
;MRIPTIVKLTAVALGLTATVASAGCATAQPGPAPVKPTIVLVHGAFAESSSWNGVIENLTRQGLSSIAAGNPLRSVSGDADTVRSVVASIEGPVLLVGHSYGGQVISQVHDPKVKGLVYVAAFAPEEGETIGELSGKFPGSTLGETLNKVALPDGSTDLYIQPAKFHHQFAADVPAAEAAIAATTQRPLNDRALNGKSGAPNWKSVPSWFVFPDTDYNIPVAAHRFMAERAGSRATVEIKGASHALTVSQPGAVAKVVVEAALAVS
;
A
#
# COMPACT_ATOMS: atom_id res chain seq x y z
N MET A 1 -100.78 56.36 -12.76
CA MET A 1 -100.25 55.87 -11.52
C MET A 1 -99.42 54.63 -11.87
N ARG A 2 -98.09 54.78 -12.09
CA ARG A 2 -97.22 53.68 -12.50
C ARG A 2 -96.15 53.48 -11.41
N ILE A 3 -96.06 52.25 -10.89
CA ILE A 3 -95.11 51.83 -9.87
C ILE A 3 -93.89 51.35 -10.57
N PRO A 4 -92.65 51.75 -10.17
CA PRO A 4 -91.46 51.25 -10.80
C PRO A 4 -90.97 49.97 -10.13
N THR A 5 -90.55 49.06 -10.98
CA THR A 5 -90.03 47.74 -10.63
C THR A 5 -88.56 47.87 -10.21
N ILE A 6 -88.27 47.37 -9.03
CA ILE A 6 -86.86 47.31 -8.51
C ILE A 6 -86.20 46.01 -9.01
N VAL A 7 -85.14 46.16 -9.78
CA VAL A 7 -84.22 45.05 -10.18
C VAL A 7 -83.19 44.88 -9.13
N LYS A 8 -83.14 43.70 -8.51
CA LYS A 8 -82.09 43.30 -7.60
C LYS A 8 -80.91 42.73 -8.40
N LEU A 9 -79.71 43.40 -8.38
CA LEU A 9 -78.45 42.84 -8.86
C LEU A 9 -77.91 41.91 -7.78
N THR A 10 -77.69 40.66 -8.13
CA THR A 10 -77.01 39.68 -7.31
C THR A 10 -75.50 39.69 -7.72
N ALA A 11 -74.61 40.13 -6.82
CA ALA A 11 -73.20 40.09 -7.09
C ALA A 11 -72.62 38.65 -6.77
N VAL A 12 -72.06 37.99 -7.75
CA VAL A 12 -71.40 36.73 -7.62
C VAL A 12 -69.87 37.05 -7.32
N ALA A 13 -69.43 36.77 -6.12
CA ALA A 13 -68.02 36.87 -5.74
C ALA A 13 -67.30 35.60 -6.18
N LEU A 14 -66.44 35.68 -7.19
CA LEU A 14 -65.47 34.63 -7.54
C LEU A 14 -64.34 34.67 -6.53
N GLY A 15 -64.27 33.69 -5.65
CA GLY A 15 -63.13 33.45 -4.74
C GLY A 15 -61.98 32.80 -5.53
N LEU A 16 -60.88 33.53 -5.79
CA LEU A 16 -59.62 32.97 -6.24
C LEU A 16 -58.89 32.36 -5.03
N THR A 17 -58.89 31.03 -4.93
CA THR A 17 -58.02 30.33 -3.99
C THR A 17 -56.61 30.18 -4.61
N ALA A 18 -55.63 30.99 -4.15
CA ALA A 18 -54.25 30.84 -4.51
C ALA A 18 -53.66 29.65 -3.72
N THR A 19 -53.43 28.51 -4.37
CA THR A 19 -52.64 27.41 -3.84
C THR A 19 -51.17 27.80 -3.88
N VAL A 20 -50.60 28.12 -2.71
CA VAL A 20 -49.15 28.29 -2.51
C VAL A 20 -48.54 26.90 -2.53
N ALA A 21 -47.92 26.51 -3.65
CA ALA A 21 -47.06 25.32 -3.72
C ALA A 21 -45.78 25.64 -2.96
N SER A 22 -45.64 25.14 -1.72
CA SER A 22 -44.39 25.11 -0.99
C SER A 22 -43.47 24.12 -1.67
N ALA A 23 -42.52 24.63 -2.48
CA ALA A 23 -41.38 23.84 -2.95
C ALA A 23 -40.52 23.48 -1.73
N GLY A 24 -40.70 22.27 -1.20
CA GLY A 24 -39.84 21.71 -0.18
C GLY A 24 -38.45 21.52 -0.79
N CYS A 25 -37.47 22.32 -0.36
CA CYS A 25 -36.08 22.00 -0.58
C CYS A 25 -35.80 20.65 0.10
N ALA A 26 -35.76 19.57 -0.66
CA ALA A 26 -35.23 18.30 -0.20
C ALA A 26 -33.72 18.51 0.10
N THR A 27 -33.37 18.70 1.36
CA THR A 27 -31.97 18.63 1.80
C THR A 27 -31.50 17.21 1.54
N ALA A 28 -30.67 17.04 0.51
CA ALA A 28 -29.99 15.77 0.28
C ALA A 28 -29.25 15.39 1.58
N GLN A 29 -29.63 14.27 2.19
CA GLN A 29 -28.89 13.73 3.33
C GLN A 29 -27.45 13.47 2.86
N PRO A 30 -26.42 13.88 3.64
CA PRO A 30 -25.05 13.51 3.34
C PRO A 30 -24.97 11.99 3.22
N GLY A 31 -24.45 11.50 2.11
CA GLY A 31 -24.17 10.07 1.97
C GLY A 31 -23.29 9.58 3.12
N PRO A 32 -23.26 8.26 3.39
CA PRO A 32 -22.37 7.71 4.41
C PRO A 32 -20.93 8.18 4.16
N ALA A 33 -20.25 8.59 5.23
CA ALA A 33 -18.86 9.04 5.14
C ALA A 33 -17.99 7.95 4.48
N PRO A 34 -17.02 8.33 3.63
CA PRO A 34 -16.12 7.36 3.00
C PRO A 34 -15.45 6.46 4.06
N VAL A 35 -15.47 5.16 3.83
CA VAL A 35 -14.88 4.20 4.77
C VAL A 35 -13.38 4.14 4.48
N LYS A 36 -12.58 4.64 5.42
CA LYS A 36 -11.12 4.57 5.31
C LYS A 36 -10.64 3.10 5.28
N PRO A 37 -9.69 2.75 4.40
CA PRO A 37 -9.16 1.39 4.38
C PRO A 37 -8.30 1.11 5.62
N THR A 38 -8.27 -0.16 6.05
CA THR A 38 -7.24 -0.66 6.96
C THR A 38 -5.96 -0.88 6.17
N ILE A 39 -4.83 -0.38 6.68
CA ILE A 39 -3.52 -0.49 6.05
C ILE A 39 -2.85 -1.78 6.51
N VAL A 40 -2.55 -2.71 5.60
CA VAL A 40 -1.78 -3.93 5.91
C VAL A 40 -0.36 -3.74 5.39
N LEU A 41 0.60 -3.70 6.33
CA LEU A 41 2.02 -3.47 6.09
C LEU A 41 2.76 -4.80 6.05
N VAL A 42 3.47 -5.10 4.96
CA VAL A 42 4.16 -6.37 4.72
C VAL A 42 5.66 -6.10 4.55
N HIS A 43 6.45 -6.54 5.53
CA HIS A 43 7.90 -6.36 5.51
C HIS A 43 8.59 -7.25 4.47
N GLY A 44 9.78 -6.84 4.04
CA GLY A 44 10.64 -7.60 3.13
C GLY A 44 11.60 -8.57 3.84
N ALA A 45 12.53 -9.13 3.07
CA ALA A 45 13.66 -9.89 3.55
C ALA A 45 14.57 -9.02 4.43
N PHE A 46 15.31 -9.65 5.34
CA PHE A 46 16.29 -8.98 6.23
C PHE A 46 15.69 -7.93 7.16
N ALA A 47 14.36 -7.88 7.24
CA ALA A 47 13.57 -7.00 8.09
C ALA A 47 12.47 -7.80 8.81
N GLU A 48 11.73 -7.14 9.67
CA GLU A 48 10.57 -7.70 10.39
C GLU A 48 9.47 -6.65 10.57
N SER A 49 8.36 -7.01 11.19
CA SER A 49 7.20 -6.11 11.36
C SER A 49 7.55 -4.81 12.09
N SER A 50 8.54 -4.82 13.00
CA SER A 50 9.01 -3.64 13.72
C SER A 50 9.66 -2.58 12.82
N SER A 51 10.12 -2.95 11.61
CA SER A 51 10.65 -1.99 10.64
C SER A 51 9.59 -0.96 10.18
N TRP A 52 8.32 -1.22 10.45
CA TRP A 52 7.21 -0.31 10.16
C TRP A 52 6.86 0.65 11.31
N ASN A 53 7.49 0.56 12.49
CA ASN A 53 7.08 1.32 13.68
C ASN A 53 6.92 2.82 13.42
N GLY A 54 7.93 3.46 12.81
CA GLY A 54 7.85 4.88 12.49
C GLY A 54 6.76 5.24 11.48
N VAL A 55 6.47 4.34 10.52
CA VAL A 55 5.35 4.51 9.58
C VAL A 55 4.02 4.38 10.31
N ILE A 56 3.86 3.37 11.17
CA ILE A 56 2.66 3.13 11.98
C ILE A 56 2.34 4.35 12.85
N GLU A 57 3.34 4.93 13.51
CA GLU A 57 3.16 6.15 14.31
C GLU A 57 2.62 7.32 13.47
N ASN A 58 3.15 7.50 12.26
CA ASN A 58 2.68 8.54 11.35
C ASN A 58 1.24 8.28 10.87
N LEU A 59 0.89 7.05 10.53
CA LEU A 59 -0.46 6.66 10.10
C LEU A 59 -1.47 6.83 11.24
N THR A 60 -1.11 6.44 12.47
CA THR A 60 -1.93 6.60 13.66
C THR A 60 -2.25 8.07 13.92
N ARG A 61 -1.26 8.98 13.79
CA ARG A 61 -1.48 10.43 13.91
C ARG A 61 -2.45 10.98 12.85
N GLN A 62 -2.61 10.30 11.72
CA GLN A 62 -3.57 10.64 10.64
C GLN A 62 -4.93 9.93 10.81
N GLY A 63 -5.12 9.20 11.92
CA GLY A 63 -6.35 8.47 12.19
C GLY A 63 -6.60 7.32 11.20
N LEU A 64 -5.53 6.66 10.74
CA LEU A 64 -5.57 5.45 9.90
C LEU A 64 -5.22 4.24 10.76
N SER A 65 -6.04 3.18 10.64
CA SER A 65 -5.76 1.89 11.27
C SER A 65 -4.76 1.10 10.43
N SER A 66 -3.79 0.45 11.09
CA SER A 66 -2.81 -0.38 10.41
C SER A 66 -2.50 -1.67 11.14
N ILE A 67 -2.09 -2.69 10.38
CA ILE A 67 -1.64 -3.99 10.87
C ILE A 67 -0.31 -4.30 10.17
N ALA A 68 0.76 -4.50 10.93
CA ALA A 68 2.02 -5.02 10.39
C ALA A 68 1.96 -6.55 10.40
N ALA A 69 1.70 -7.13 9.24
CA ALA A 69 1.60 -8.57 9.08
C ALA A 69 2.99 -9.23 9.19
N GLY A 70 3.06 -10.35 9.90
CA GLY A 70 4.25 -11.19 9.89
C GLY A 70 4.39 -11.87 8.53
N ASN A 71 5.51 -11.63 7.86
CA ASN A 71 5.83 -12.28 6.58
C ASN A 71 6.79 -13.45 6.83
N PRO A 72 6.42 -14.70 6.51
CA PRO A 72 7.26 -15.86 6.80
C PRO A 72 8.58 -15.91 6.02
N LEU A 73 8.66 -15.32 4.83
CA LEU A 73 9.86 -15.28 3.96
C LEU A 73 10.29 -16.68 3.48
N ARG A 74 9.33 -17.60 3.28
CA ARG A 74 9.61 -19.00 2.92
C ARG A 74 9.31 -19.35 1.47
N SER A 75 8.20 -18.83 0.92
CA SER A 75 7.80 -19.03 -0.48
C SER A 75 6.78 -17.98 -0.89
N VAL A 76 6.77 -17.60 -2.16
CA VAL A 76 5.85 -16.55 -2.68
C VAL A 76 4.40 -16.88 -2.38
N SER A 77 3.96 -18.12 -2.65
CA SER A 77 2.56 -18.54 -2.43
C SER A 77 2.20 -18.61 -0.95
N GLY A 78 3.05 -19.25 -0.12
CA GLY A 78 2.79 -19.40 1.31
C GLY A 78 2.79 -18.06 2.06
N ASP A 79 3.68 -17.17 1.66
CA ASP A 79 3.77 -15.82 2.24
C ASP A 79 2.55 -14.98 1.83
N ALA A 80 2.11 -15.09 0.56
CA ALA A 80 0.88 -14.44 0.10
C ALA A 80 -0.38 -15.01 0.79
N ASP A 81 -0.44 -16.32 1.05
CA ASP A 81 -1.53 -16.95 1.79
C ASP A 81 -1.61 -16.46 3.23
N THR A 82 -0.46 -16.25 3.87
CA THR A 82 -0.38 -15.66 5.21
C THR A 82 -0.97 -14.23 5.21
N VAL A 83 -0.57 -13.38 4.27
CA VAL A 83 -1.11 -12.02 4.17
C VAL A 83 -2.60 -12.04 3.79
N ARG A 84 -3.03 -12.96 2.91
CA ARG A 84 -4.44 -13.13 2.55
C ARG A 84 -5.29 -13.48 3.77
N SER A 85 -4.78 -14.31 4.68
CA SER A 85 -5.47 -14.65 5.93
C SER A 85 -5.66 -13.43 6.84
N VAL A 86 -4.68 -12.53 6.89
CA VAL A 86 -4.81 -11.24 7.59
C VAL A 86 -5.89 -10.37 6.93
N VAL A 87 -5.86 -10.24 5.60
CA VAL A 87 -6.88 -9.49 4.83
C VAL A 87 -8.28 -10.07 5.07
N ALA A 88 -8.41 -11.40 5.09
CA ALA A 88 -9.69 -12.07 5.32
C ALA A 88 -10.32 -11.71 6.68
N SER A 89 -9.50 -11.50 7.72
CA SER A 89 -9.94 -11.13 9.07
C SER A 89 -10.37 -9.67 9.24
N ILE A 90 -10.12 -8.83 8.24
CA ILE A 90 -10.44 -7.39 8.29
C ILE A 90 -11.83 -7.16 7.70
N GLU A 91 -12.64 -6.35 8.37
CA GLU A 91 -13.88 -5.81 7.81
C GLU A 91 -13.60 -4.54 7.02
N GLY A 92 -14.26 -4.40 5.87
CA GLY A 92 -14.13 -3.21 5.01
C GLY A 92 -12.94 -3.23 4.05
N PRO A 93 -12.64 -2.07 3.43
CA PRO A 93 -11.59 -1.94 2.42
C PRO A 93 -10.18 -2.06 3.03
N VAL A 94 -9.24 -2.58 2.22
CA VAL A 94 -7.83 -2.77 2.60
C VAL A 94 -6.92 -2.10 1.58
N LEU A 95 -5.88 -1.41 2.07
CA LEU A 95 -4.74 -0.98 1.29
C LEU A 95 -3.53 -1.83 1.69
N LEU A 96 -2.94 -2.55 0.75
CA LEU A 96 -1.73 -3.32 0.99
C LEU A 96 -0.49 -2.46 0.74
N VAL A 97 0.48 -2.55 1.65
CA VAL A 97 1.75 -1.83 1.55
C VAL A 97 2.88 -2.83 1.72
N GLY A 98 3.72 -2.99 0.70
CA GLY A 98 4.81 -3.96 0.70
C GLY A 98 6.17 -3.28 0.61
N HIS A 99 7.10 -3.67 1.49
CA HIS A 99 8.50 -3.29 1.42
C HIS A 99 9.32 -4.40 0.76
N SER A 100 10.18 -4.05 -0.17
CA SER A 100 11.14 -4.98 -0.76
C SER A 100 10.47 -6.25 -1.34
N TYR A 101 10.86 -7.46 -0.91
CA TYR A 101 10.18 -8.72 -1.22
C TYR A 101 8.68 -8.70 -0.85
N GLY A 102 8.29 -7.95 0.18
CA GLY A 102 6.88 -7.77 0.53
C GLY A 102 6.03 -7.21 -0.62
N GLY A 103 6.63 -6.50 -1.57
CA GLY A 103 5.95 -6.06 -2.79
C GLY A 103 5.57 -7.21 -3.72
N GLN A 104 6.42 -8.23 -3.88
CA GLN A 104 6.06 -9.46 -4.59
C GLN A 104 4.90 -10.16 -3.87
N VAL A 105 4.95 -10.25 -2.54
CA VAL A 105 3.91 -10.89 -1.74
C VAL A 105 2.56 -10.20 -1.91
N ILE A 106 2.48 -8.86 -1.75
CA ILE A 106 1.21 -8.14 -1.90
C ILE A 106 0.65 -8.21 -3.33
N SER A 107 1.53 -8.35 -4.34
CA SER A 107 1.11 -8.54 -5.74
C SER A 107 0.35 -9.84 -5.97
N GLN A 108 0.49 -10.84 -5.09
CA GLN A 108 -0.16 -12.15 -5.16
C GLN A 108 -1.42 -12.26 -4.27
N VAL A 109 -1.78 -11.19 -3.55
CA VAL A 109 -2.97 -11.18 -2.69
C VAL A 109 -4.17 -10.68 -3.48
N HIS A 110 -4.98 -11.60 -3.99
CA HIS A 110 -6.22 -11.31 -4.68
C HIS A 110 -7.40 -11.45 -3.72
N ASP A 111 -8.00 -10.33 -3.31
CA ASP A 111 -9.19 -10.27 -2.47
C ASP A 111 -9.99 -9.02 -2.85
N PRO A 112 -11.32 -9.08 -2.97
CA PRO A 112 -12.16 -7.95 -3.36
C PRO A 112 -12.10 -6.77 -2.37
N LYS A 113 -11.66 -7.01 -1.13
CA LYS A 113 -11.42 -5.95 -0.14
C LYS A 113 -10.17 -5.12 -0.44
N VAL A 114 -9.20 -5.66 -1.19
CA VAL A 114 -7.99 -4.93 -1.58
C VAL A 114 -8.34 -3.86 -2.62
N LYS A 115 -8.16 -2.60 -2.27
CA LYS A 115 -8.50 -1.45 -3.10
C LYS A 115 -7.30 -0.75 -3.73
N GLY A 116 -6.09 -1.07 -3.27
CA GLY A 116 -4.86 -0.49 -3.81
C GLY A 116 -3.61 -1.12 -3.22
N LEU A 117 -2.47 -0.83 -3.84
CA LEU A 117 -1.16 -1.36 -3.49
C LEU A 117 -0.15 -0.22 -3.38
N VAL A 118 0.68 -0.22 -2.33
CA VAL A 118 1.80 0.71 -2.20
C VAL A 118 3.10 -0.09 -2.13
N TYR A 119 4.03 0.24 -3.03
CA TYR A 119 5.34 -0.38 -3.14
C TYR A 119 6.40 0.54 -2.52
N VAL A 120 7.02 0.09 -1.45
CA VAL A 120 8.04 0.85 -0.70
C VAL A 120 9.39 0.18 -0.92
N ALA A 121 10.30 0.78 -1.68
CA ALA A 121 11.58 0.18 -2.08
C ALA A 121 11.39 -1.29 -2.49
N ALA A 122 10.39 -1.61 -3.32
CA ALA A 122 9.83 -2.94 -3.44
C ALA A 122 9.79 -3.49 -4.86
N PHE A 123 9.76 -4.82 -4.97
CA PHE A 123 9.53 -5.54 -6.21
C PHE A 123 8.04 -5.54 -6.58
N ALA A 124 7.76 -5.30 -7.87
CA ALA A 124 6.45 -5.46 -8.48
C ALA A 124 6.57 -6.34 -9.75
N PRO A 125 6.77 -7.66 -9.56
CA PRO A 125 7.03 -8.58 -10.66
C PRO A 125 5.81 -8.78 -11.55
N GLU A 126 6.08 -9.13 -12.82
CA GLU A 126 5.11 -9.65 -13.77
C GLU A 126 4.92 -11.16 -13.53
N GLU A 127 3.87 -11.73 -14.11
CA GLU A 127 3.66 -13.18 -14.10
C GLU A 127 4.86 -13.92 -14.69
N GLY A 128 5.32 -14.94 -13.95
CA GLY A 128 6.47 -15.76 -14.31
C GLY A 128 7.83 -15.18 -13.93
N GLU A 129 7.93 -13.91 -13.58
CA GLU A 129 9.19 -13.30 -13.09
C GLU A 129 9.51 -13.71 -11.66
N THR A 130 10.79 -13.77 -11.32
CA THR A 130 11.33 -13.91 -9.98
C THR A 130 11.97 -12.59 -9.52
N ILE A 131 12.07 -12.37 -8.21
CA ILE A 131 12.79 -11.19 -7.70
C ILE A 131 14.29 -11.29 -7.95
N GLY A 132 14.84 -12.51 -8.03
CA GLY A 132 16.25 -12.73 -8.40
C GLY A 132 16.54 -12.22 -9.81
N GLU A 133 15.68 -12.54 -10.80
CA GLU A 133 15.79 -12.04 -12.16
C GLU A 133 15.63 -10.51 -12.24
N LEU A 134 14.65 -9.95 -11.53
CA LEU A 134 14.42 -8.49 -11.50
C LEU A 134 15.57 -7.73 -10.85
N SER A 135 16.18 -8.28 -9.80
CA SER A 135 17.34 -7.66 -9.13
C SER A 135 18.55 -7.59 -10.04
N GLY A 136 18.73 -8.61 -10.90
CA GLY A 136 19.81 -8.67 -11.89
C GLY A 136 19.54 -7.98 -13.22
N LYS A 137 18.31 -7.51 -13.46
CA LYS A 137 17.90 -6.93 -14.76
C LYS A 137 18.60 -5.60 -15.08
N PHE A 138 18.94 -4.84 -14.07
CA PHE A 138 19.63 -3.56 -14.17
C PHE A 138 20.92 -3.58 -13.35
N PRO A 139 22.00 -2.90 -13.78
CA PRO A 139 23.23 -2.83 -12.99
C PRO A 139 23.03 -2.02 -11.72
N GLY A 140 23.80 -2.35 -10.66
CA GLY A 140 23.84 -1.58 -9.42
C GLY A 140 23.51 -2.37 -8.15
N SER A 141 22.87 -3.55 -8.24
CA SER A 141 22.70 -4.42 -7.07
C SER A 141 24.04 -5.08 -6.68
N THR A 142 24.39 -4.97 -5.41
CA THR A 142 25.55 -5.66 -4.81
C THR A 142 25.10 -6.68 -3.75
N LEU A 143 23.79 -6.91 -3.61
CA LEU A 143 23.21 -7.75 -2.57
C LEU A 143 23.83 -9.16 -2.57
N GLY A 144 23.98 -9.78 -3.74
CA GLY A 144 24.50 -11.14 -3.86
C GLY A 144 25.89 -11.35 -3.24
N GLU A 145 26.75 -10.32 -3.28
CA GLU A 145 28.11 -10.34 -2.72
C GLU A 145 28.13 -10.20 -1.19
N THR A 146 26.99 -9.86 -0.59
CA THR A 146 26.88 -9.59 0.85
C THR A 146 26.21 -10.72 1.62
N LEU A 147 25.72 -11.76 0.92
CA LEU A 147 24.91 -12.80 1.53
C LEU A 147 25.75 -13.90 2.20
N ASN A 148 25.33 -14.27 3.41
CA ASN A 148 25.64 -15.56 4.03
C ASN A 148 24.54 -16.56 3.70
N LYS A 149 24.91 -17.81 3.44
CA LYS A 149 24.03 -18.91 3.10
C LYS A 149 24.00 -19.93 4.23
N VAL A 150 22.82 -20.24 4.74
CA VAL A 150 22.61 -21.24 5.80
C VAL A 150 21.74 -22.35 5.23
N ALA A 151 22.34 -23.53 5.03
CA ALA A 151 21.62 -24.72 4.55
C ALA A 151 20.64 -25.21 5.63
N LEU A 152 19.42 -25.54 5.21
CA LEU A 152 18.37 -26.07 6.09
C LEU A 152 18.20 -27.60 5.89
N PRO A 153 17.68 -28.33 6.91
CA PRO A 153 17.48 -29.78 6.81
C PRO A 153 16.54 -30.23 5.70
N ASP A 154 15.64 -29.34 5.23
CA ASP A 154 14.71 -29.61 4.14
C ASP A 154 15.29 -29.39 2.73
N GLY A 155 16.62 -29.16 2.66
CA GLY A 155 17.37 -28.92 1.42
C GLY A 155 17.25 -27.51 0.88
N SER A 156 16.51 -26.60 1.53
CA SER A 156 16.49 -25.19 1.17
C SER A 156 17.62 -24.40 1.84
N THR A 157 17.80 -23.13 1.46
CA THR A 157 18.85 -22.26 1.97
C THR A 157 18.26 -20.96 2.48
N ASP A 158 18.59 -20.59 3.69
CA ASP A 158 18.29 -19.26 4.24
C ASP A 158 19.43 -18.29 3.92
N LEU A 159 19.05 -17.12 3.43
CA LEU A 159 19.96 -16.04 3.03
C LEU A 159 19.90 -14.93 4.06
N TYR A 160 21.06 -14.52 4.56
CA TYR A 160 21.27 -13.40 5.50
C TYR A 160 22.26 -12.41 4.89
N ILE A 161 22.06 -11.13 5.10
CA ILE A 161 23.14 -10.16 4.85
C ILE A 161 24.19 -10.33 5.93
N GLN A 162 25.47 -10.40 5.55
CA GLN A 162 26.59 -10.44 6.50
C GLN A 162 26.51 -9.23 7.44
N PRO A 163 26.52 -9.40 8.79
CA PRO A 163 26.31 -8.29 9.72
C PRO A 163 27.26 -7.11 9.50
N ALA A 164 28.53 -7.38 9.16
CA ALA A 164 29.52 -6.34 8.88
C ALA A 164 29.22 -5.52 7.62
N LYS A 165 28.40 -6.04 6.70
CA LYS A 165 28.02 -5.38 5.45
C LYS A 165 26.61 -4.78 5.51
N PHE A 166 25.81 -5.13 6.52
CA PHE A 166 24.38 -4.80 6.60
C PHE A 166 24.12 -3.29 6.54
N HIS A 167 24.84 -2.49 7.34
CA HIS A 167 24.66 -1.05 7.37
C HIS A 167 24.82 -0.43 5.98
N HIS A 168 25.96 -0.67 5.33
CA HIS A 168 26.19 -0.11 3.99
C HIS A 168 25.19 -0.64 2.96
N GLN A 169 24.93 -1.96 2.97
CA GLN A 169 24.13 -2.63 1.96
C GLN A 169 22.66 -2.29 2.05
N PHE A 170 22.11 -2.27 3.27
CA PHE A 170 20.65 -2.24 3.51
C PHE A 170 20.16 -0.92 4.10
N ALA A 171 20.95 -0.32 5.01
CA ALA A 171 20.49 0.74 5.91
C ALA A 171 21.51 1.89 6.02
N ALA A 172 22.09 2.32 4.88
CA ALA A 172 23.20 3.25 4.83
C ALA A 172 22.89 4.64 5.43
N ASP A 173 21.65 5.07 5.42
CA ASP A 173 21.17 6.34 5.99
C ASP A 173 20.49 6.18 7.37
N VAL A 174 20.53 4.97 7.95
CA VAL A 174 20.07 4.70 9.32
C VAL A 174 21.26 4.88 10.28
N PRO A 175 21.07 5.40 11.52
CA PRO A 175 22.14 5.47 12.50
C PRO A 175 22.84 4.12 12.72
N ALA A 176 24.19 4.11 12.74
CA ALA A 176 24.97 2.88 12.77
C ALA A 176 24.61 1.94 13.93
N ALA A 177 24.29 2.48 15.11
CA ALA A 177 23.89 1.66 16.27
C ALA A 177 22.54 0.94 16.03
N GLU A 178 21.59 1.61 15.38
CA GLU A 178 20.30 1.04 15.02
C GLU A 178 20.44 -0.01 13.91
N ALA A 179 21.24 0.29 12.88
CA ALA A 179 21.55 -0.65 11.82
C ALA A 179 22.27 -1.90 12.34
N ALA A 180 23.13 -1.79 13.37
CA ALA A 180 23.78 -2.93 14.00
C ALA A 180 22.79 -3.85 14.73
N ILE A 181 21.77 -3.28 15.39
CA ILE A 181 20.67 -4.05 16.00
C ILE A 181 19.88 -4.75 14.90
N ALA A 182 19.47 -4.02 13.85
CA ALA A 182 18.73 -4.58 12.72
C ALA A 182 19.49 -5.71 12.02
N ALA A 183 20.82 -5.59 11.86
CA ALA A 183 21.67 -6.65 11.33
C ALA A 183 21.62 -7.94 12.16
N THR A 184 21.41 -7.82 13.48
CA THR A 184 21.36 -8.97 14.40
C THR A 184 19.96 -9.62 14.42
N THR A 185 18.91 -8.82 14.25
CA THR A 185 17.51 -9.26 14.30
C THR A 185 16.92 -9.54 12.92
N GLN A 186 17.69 -9.40 11.85
CA GLN A 186 17.24 -9.64 10.49
C GLN A 186 16.63 -11.04 10.31
N ARG A 187 15.53 -11.11 9.58
CA ARG A 187 14.89 -12.39 9.20
C ARG A 187 15.40 -12.83 7.83
N PRO A 188 15.85 -14.09 7.70
CA PRO A 188 16.38 -14.58 6.44
C PRO A 188 15.32 -14.71 5.36
N LEU A 189 15.74 -14.52 4.11
CA LEU A 189 14.95 -14.91 2.95
C LEU A 189 15.31 -16.33 2.55
N ASN A 190 14.32 -17.20 2.43
CA ASN A 190 14.54 -18.53 1.89
C ASN A 190 14.77 -18.46 0.37
N ASP A 191 15.66 -19.29 -0.17
CA ASP A 191 15.96 -19.35 -1.60
C ASP A 191 14.76 -19.74 -2.46
N ARG A 192 13.78 -20.47 -1.91
CA ARG A 192 12.50 -20.77 -2.58
C ARG A 192 11.65 -19.51 -2.77
N ALA A 193 11.74 -18.53 -1.86
CA ALA A 193 11.08 -17.24 -2.02
C ALA A 193 11.82 -16.36 -3.04
N LEU A 194 13.17 -16.32 -2.98
CA LEU A 194 14.00 -15.56 -3.93
C LEU A 194 13.78 -15.99 -5.38
N ASN A 195 13.71 -17.32 -5.62
CA ASN A 195 13.60 -17.92 -6.94
C ASN A 195 12.15 -18.32 -7.29
N GLY A 196 11.20 -18.01 -6.40
CA GLY A 196 9.79 -18.28 -6.62
C GLY A 196 9.21 -17.40 -7.71
N LYS A 197 8.58 -18.03 -8.72
CA LYS A 197 7.88 -17.31 -9.79
C LYS A 197 6.62 -16.66 -9.26
N SER A 198 6.39 -15.44 -9.70
CA SER A 198 5.14 -14.72 -9.44
C SER A 198 4.01 -15.26 -10.32
N GLY A 199 2.80 -15.33 -9.78
CA GLY A 199 1.58 -15.48 -10.56
C GLY A 199 1.15 -14.15 -11.17
N ALA A 200 -0.06 -14.10 -11.74
CA ALA A 200 -0.64 -12.88 -12.28
C ALA A 200 -0.70 -11.80 -11.18
N PRO A 201 -0.11 -10.62 -11.40
CA PRO A 201 0.01 -9.63 -10.35
C PRO A 201 -1.25 -8.79 -10.20
N ASN A 202 -1.61 -8.49 -8.93
CA ASN A 202 -2.79 -7.71 -8.59
C ASN A 202 -2.70 -6.23 -9.03
N TRP A 203 -1.50 -5.67 -9.24
CA TRP A 203 -1.32 -4.31 -9.76
C TRP A 203 -1.91 -4.08 -11.16
N LYS A 204 -2.26 -5.15 -11.89
CA LYS A 204 -3.03 -5.06 -13.14
C LYS A 204 -4.52 -4.77 -12.92
N SER A 205 -5.03 -5.01 -11.73
CA SER A 205 -6.46 -4.95 -11.40
C SER A 205 -6.82 -3.81 -10.46
N VAL A 206 -5.89 -3.36 -9.62
CA VAL A 206 -6.10 -2.28 -8.65
C VAL A 206 -5.02 -1.20 -8.79
N PRO A 207 -5.32 0.06 -8.44
CA PRO A 207 -4.35 1.15 -8.51
C PRO A 207 -3.13 0.91 -7.61
N SER A 208 -1.98 1.40 -8.03
CA SER A 208 -0.73 1.29 -7.29
C SER A 208 0.02 2.61 -7.17
N TRP A 209 0.83 2.73 -6.10
CA TRP A 209 1.72 3.85 -5.79
C TRP A 209 3.11 3.30 -5.47
N PHE A 210 4.13 4.09 -5.78
CA PHE A 210 5.51 3.70 -5.55
C PHE A 210 6.28 4.79 -4.81
N VAL A 211 7.05 4.38 -3.81
CA VAL A 211 8.05 5.23 -3.15
C VAL A 211 9.33 4.43 -2.99
N PHE A 212 10.46 4.96 -3.47
CA PHE A 212 11.72 4.25 -3.44
C PHE A 212 12.91 5.21 -3.35
N PRO A 213 14.06 4.73 -2.84
CA PRO A 213 15.26 5.54 -2.72
C PRO A 213 16.06 5.57 -4.02
N ASP A 214 16.90 6.58 -4.20
CA ASP A 214 17.83 6.64 -5.33
C ASP A 214 19.17 5.93 -5.06
N THR A 215 19.45 5.61 -3.78
CA THR A 215 20.69 4.94 -3.35
C THR A 215 20.41 3.57 -2.75
N ASP A 216 19.76 2.70 -3.54
CA ASP A 216 19.41 1.34 -3.15
C ASP A 216 20.42 0.34 -3.73
N TYR A 217 21.19 -0.31 -2.86
CA TYR A 217 22.15 -1.35 -3.25
C TYR A 217 21.55 -2.76 -3.37
N ASN A 218 20.29 -2.93 -3.00
CA ASN A 218 19.54 -4.18 -3.17
C ASN A 218 18.74 -4.19 -4.48
N ILE A 219 17.96 -3.14 -4.73
CA ILE A 219 17.14 -2.97 -5.92
C ILE A 219 17.57 -1.68 -6.62
N PRO A 220 18.27 -1.75 -7.76
CA PRO A 220 18.74 -0.54 -8.44
C PRO A 220 17.58 0.41 -8.77
N VAL A 221 17.82 1.72 -8.66
CA VAL A 221 16.79 2.74 -8.93
C VAL A 221 16.17 2.60 -10.33
N ALA A 222 16.95 2.13 -11.32
CA ALA A 222 16.43 1.83 -12.65
C ALA A 222 15.39 0.69 -12.66
N ALA A 223 15.56 -0.30 -11.78
CA ALA A 223 14.57 -1.38 -11.61
C ALA A 223 13.29 -0.84 -10.97
N HIS A 224 13.39 0.03 -9.95
CA HIS A 224 12.24 0.67 -9.34
C HIS A 224 11.44 1.50 -10.36
N ARG A 225 12.11 2.36 -11.12
CA ARG A 225 11.47 3.16 -12.18
C ARG A 225 10.78 2.29 -13.23
N PHE A 226 11.46 1.24 -13.69
CA PHE A 226 10.90 0.27 -14.64
C PHE A 226 9.63 -0.39 -14.12
N MET A 227 9.62 -0.86 -12.85
CA MET A 227 8.46 -1.53 -12.27
C MET A 227 7.30 -0.54 -12.03
N ALA A 228 7.58 0.68 -11.59
CA ALA A 228 6.57 1.72 -11.38
C ALA A 228 5.90 2.14 -12.69
N GLU A 229 6.67 2.32 -13.76
CA GLU A 229 6.17 2.64 -15.09
C GLU A 229 5.31 1.50 -15.64
N ARG A 230 5.82 0.26 -15.59
CA ARG A 230 5.11 -0.93 -16.06
C ARG A 230 3.78 -1.15 -15.34
N ALA A 231 3.74 -0.89 -14.02
CA ALA A 231 2.52 -1.03 -13.22
C ALA A 231 1.52 0.13 -13.44
N GLY A 232 1.85 1.13 -14.23
CA GLY A 232 1.00 2.32 -14.40
C GLY A 232 0.76 3.05 -13.10
N SER A 233 1.83 3.22 -12.28
CA SER A 233 1.76 3.86 -10.96
C SER A 233 1.00 5.18 -10.99
N ARG A 234 0.05 5.37 -10.06
CA ARG A 234 -0.69 6.64 -9.91
C ARG A 234 0.17 7.78 -9.38
N ALA A 235 1.14 7.46 -8.53
CA ALA A 235 2.16 8.39 -8.10
C ALA A 235 3.46 7.63 -7.82
N THR A 236 4.58 8.20 -8.26
CA THR A 236 5.92 7.67 -8.04
C THR A 236 6.76 8.72 -7.35
N VAL A 237 7.28 8.38 -6.17
CA VAL A 237 8.10 9.28 -5.35
C VAL A 237 9.50 8.67 -5.19
N GLU A 238 10.51 9.40 -5.64
CA GLU A 238 11.92 9.05 -5.48
C GLU A 238 12.52 9.86 -4.34
N ILE A 239 13.09 9.19 -3.33
CA ILE A 239 13.70 9.84 -2.16
C ILE A 239 15.21 9.87 -2.34
N LYS A 240 15.75 11.09 -2.45
CA LYS A 240 17.18 11.31 -2.67
C LYS A 240 18.01 11.02 -1.42
N GLY A 241 19.13 10.32 -1.62
CA GLY A 241 20.09 10.00 -0.57
C GLY A 241 19.63 8.98 0.46
N ALA A 242 18.46 8.35 0.25
CA ALA A 242 17.95 7.32 1.13
C ALA A 242 18.43 5.92 0.69
N SER A 243 18.49 4.99 1.65
CA SER A 243 18.85 3.59 1.45
C SER A 243 17.62 2.68 1.31
N HIS A 244 17.87 1.37 1.16
CA HIS A 244 16.81 0.36 1.07
C HIS A 244 15.91 0.31 2.32
N ALA A 245 16.44 0.65 3.52
CA ALA A 245 15.71 0.68 4.77
C ALA A 245 14.76 1.90 4.90
N LEU A 246 14.10 2.30 3.83
CA LEU A 246 13.28 3.50 3.70
C LEU A 246 12.18 3.60 4.75
N THR A 247 11.63 2.47 5.20
CA THR A 247 10.60 2.41 6.25
C THR A 247 11.11 2.89 7.60
N VAL A 248 12.41 2.74 7.84
CA VAL A 248 13.09 3.12 9.08
C VAL A 248 13.67 4.53 8.96
N SER A 249 14.41 4.81 7.88
CA SER A 249 15.13 6.08 7.72
C SER A 249 14.22 7.25 7.31
N GLN A 250 13.14 6.99 6.56
CA GLN A 250 12.25 8.01 5.99
C GLN A 250 10.75 7.73 6.25
N PRO A 251 10.36 7.36 7.51
CA PRO A 251 9.01 6.88 7.79
C PRO A 251 7.92 7.92 7.48
N GLY A 252 8.23 9.22 7.62
CA GLY A 252 7.29 10.30 7.28
C GLY A 252 7.02 10.40 5.79
N ALA A 253 8.05 10.24 4.94
CA ALA A 253 7.89 10.26 3.49
C ALA A 253 7.08 9.04 3.00
N VAL A 254 7.37 7.85 3.54
CA VAL A 254 6.60 6.63 3.26
C VAL A 254 5.15 6.80 3.69
N ALA A 255 4.89 7.25 4.92
CA ALA A 255 3.53 7.44 5.43
C ALA A 255 2.73 8.44 4.58
N LYS A 256 3.36 9.49 4.05
CA LYS A 256 2.69 10.47 3.17
C LYS A 256 2.12 9.79 1.92
N VAL A 257 2.88 8.92 1.26
CA VAL A 257 2.41 8.19 0.07
C VAL A 257 1.30 7.20 0.44
N VAL A 258 1.42 6.51 1.59
CA VAL A 258 0.39 5.59 2.09
C VAL A 258 -0.91 6.33 2.39
N VAL A 259 -0.84 7.52 3.02
CA VAL A 259 -2.03 8.37 3.29
C VAL A 259 -2.68 8.82 1.99
N GLU A 260 -1.90 9.29 1.01
CA GLU A 260 -2.40 9.68 -0.31
C GLU A 260 -3.14 8.52 -0.99
N ALA A 261 -2.54 7.33 -0.99
CA ALA A 261 -3.15 6.12 -1.53
C ALA A 261 -4.45 5.75 -0.78
N ALA A 262 -4.44 5.81 0.56
CA ALA A 262 -5.61 5.51 1.37
C ALA A 262 -6.79 6.45 1.08
N LEU A 263 -6.54 7.74 0.92
CA LEU A 263 -7.56 8.74 0.56
C LEU A 263 -8.11 8.52 -0.86
N ALA A 264 -7.27 8.06 -1.79
CA ALA A 264 -7.67 7.81 -3.17
C ALA A 264 -8.56 6.56 -3.34
N VAL A 265 -8.57 5.65 -2.36
CA VAL A 265 -9.34 4.40 -2.39
C VAL A 265 -10.43 4.30 -1.31
N SER A 266 -10.68 5.40 -0.59
CA SER A 266 -11.74 5.53 0.43
C SER A 266 -13.12 5.70 -0.17
#